data_cc665aa286ea80a0aeaceceb6561dabb
#
_entry.id   cc665aa286ea80a0aeaceceb6561dabb
#
_cell.length_a   1.000
_cell.length_b   1.000
_cell.length_c   1.000
_cell.angle_alpha   90.00
_cell.angle_beta   90.00
_cell.angle_gamma   90.00
#
_symmetry.space_group_name_H-M   'P 1'
#
loop_
_entity.id
_entity.type
_entity.pdbx_description
1 polymer ?
#
loop_
_entity_poly.entity_id
_entity_poly.type
_entity_poly.pdbx_seq_one_letter_code
_entity_poly.pdbx_strand_id
1 'polypeptide(L)'
;PISRAGRETLKRFYGSAPVLFSDKSEAEIEALLSKMSYPDFLRQYGGLTEDAVQLFAKEEHGSWGLEMRAISATEALWEGYPGTHLFANEGWEDDSFGYPVAMWPDGNASLVRLMVARLMPHVAPDVHADNVAVASFDYSALDEATAAVRLRLNATAVGIENTEAGVTVDYVKEGRLCRVSSQHAVLACYHSIIPHLCPTLDGAQKEALRYQVKTPMLLTNVLIRNSSALDKLGVDAISCPGRLHARLFLFRGINTGGYESSEDDEGAVSLVFWGSISPPEDASDLKSQLRGSREKMLALTFDDFEREVRTVLHGLLGPAGFDVTEDILAITVNRWPHGYSYEYMQLWDPQWEPGKAPHEIARRPFGAIAIANSDAGASAYTHVAIDEAYRAISDLEGAG
;
A
#
# COMPACT_ATOMS: atom_id res chain seq x y z
N PRO A 1 -11.06 -8.89 25.53
CA PRO A 1 -12.01 -7.98 26.22
C PRO A 1 -11.22 -6.93 27.00
N ILE A 2 -11.59 -5.65 26.83
CA ILE A 2 -10.97 -4.53 27.56
C ILE A 2 -11.41 -4.56 29.02
N SER A 3 -10.47 -4.38 29.94
CA SER A 3 -10.73 -4.26 31.37
C SER A 3 -11.58 -3.04 31.71
N ARG A 4 -12.14 -2.99 32.94
CA ARG A 4 -12.82 -1.78 33.41
C ARG A 4 -11.84 -0.58 33.44
N ALA A 5 -10.61 -0.80 33.89
CA ALA A 5 -9.57 0.23 33.92
C ALA A 5 -9.26 0.74 32.51
N GLY A 6 -9.11 -0.18 31.52
CA GLY A 6 -8.90 0.19 30.12
C GLY A 6 -10.01 1.07 29.56
N ARG A 7 -11.28 0.71 29.82
CA ARG A 7 -12.41 1.55 29.40
C ARG A 7 -12.40 2.95 30.04
N GLU A 8 -12.03 3.05 31.28
CA GLU A 8 -11.95 4.36 31.96
C GLU A 8 -10.78 5.20 31.44
N THR A 9 -9.64 4.58 31.08
CA THR A 9 -8.53 5.32 30.44
C THR A 9 -8.89 5.80 29.05
N LEU A 10 -9.59 5.00 28.23
CA LEU A 10 -10.08 5.43 26.92
C LEU A 10 -11.09 6.57 27.00
N LYS A 11 -12.04 6.53 27.93
CA LYS A 11 -12.99 7.64 28.13
C LYS A 11 -12.27 8.95 28.48
N ARG A 12 -11.24 8.88 29.29
CA ARG A 12 -10.43 10.05 29.65
C ARG A 12 -9.61 10.53 28.46
N PHE A 13 -8.99 9.62 27.72
CA PHE A 13 -8.18 9.89 26.55
C PHE A 13 -8.95 10.70 25.49
N TYR A 14 -10.19 10.29 25.18
CA TYR A 14 -11.04 10.98 24.20
C TYR A 14 -11.88 12.12 24.78
N GLY A 15 -12.12 12.15 26.10
CA GLY A 15 -13.10 13.07 26.68
C GLY A 15 -12.52 14.23 27.49
N SER A 16 -11.37 14.06 28.15
CA SER A 16 -10.86 15.05 29.10
C SER A 16 -9.35 15.02 29.30
N ALA A 17 -8.61 14.51 28.32
CA ALA A 17 -7.16 14.55 28.38
C ALA A 17 -6.64 16.01 28.25
N PRO A 18 -5.56 16.37 28.98
CA PRO A 18 -4.97 17.69 28.85
C PRO A 18 -4.32 17.88 27.49
N VAL A 19 -4.30 19.11 27.00
CA VAL A 19 -3.51 19.48 25.82
C VAL A 19 -2.03 19.30 26.13
N LEU A 20 -1.34 18.57 25.24
CA LEU A 20 0.07 18.25 25.38
C LEU A 20 0.97 19.33 24.77
N PHE A 21 2.14 19.52 25.37
CA PHE A 21 3.26 20.30 24.83
C PHE A 21 2.94 21.75 24.41
N SER A 22 1.97 22.40 25.07
CA SER A 22 1.61 23.80 24.81
C SER A 22 2.77 24.78 25.05
N ASP A 23 3.83 24.35 25.74
CA ASP A 23 5.05 25.09 26.06
C ASP A 23 6.22 24.80 25.11
N LYS A 24 6.06 23.94 24.10
CA LYS A 24 7.12 23.49 23.20
C LYS A 24 6.89 23.96 21.77
N SER A 25 7.98 24.17 21.07
CA SER A 25 7.98 24.37 19.62
C SER A 25 7.74 23.03 18.87
N GLU A 26 7.28 23.12 17.65
CA GLU A 26 7.11 21.98 16.73
C GLU A 26 8.39 21.12 16.62
N ALA A 27 9.54 21.76 16.44
CA ALA A 27 10.83 21.07 16.34
C ALA A 27 11.23 20.32 17.63
N GLU A 28 10.87 20.85 18.81
CA GLU A 28 11.10 20.17 20.09
C GLU A 28 10.16 18.98 20.26
N ILE A 29 8.92 19.10 19.81
CA ILE A 29 7.93 18.01 19.81
C ILE A 29 8.42 16.90 18.87
N GLU A 30 8.79 17.24 17.64
CA GLU A 30 9.30 16.28 16.66
C GLU A 30 10.57 15.59 17.17
N ALA A 31 11.55 16.32 17.71
CA ALA A 31 12.77 15.74 18.27
C ALA A 31 12.53 14.75 19.41
N LEU A 32 11.45 14.93 20.17
CA LEU A 32 11.03 14.04 21.24
C LEU A 32 10.29 12.81 20.69
N LEU A 33 9.29 13.04 19.86
CA LEU A 33 8.33 12.03 19.45
C LEU A 33 8.88 11.12 18.32
N SER A 34 9.80 11.60 17.50
CA SER A 34 10.45 10.81 16.45
C SER A 34 11.32 9.65 16.99
N LYS A 35 11.71 9.72 18.26
CA LYS A 35 12.51 8.68 18.94
C LYS A 35 11.69 7.81 19.90
N MET A 36 10.41 8.11 20.02
CA MET A 36 9.48 7.39 20.88
C MET A 36 8.58 6.50 20.04
N SER A 37 8.37 5.24 20.42
CA SER A 37 7.40 4.40 19.75
C SER A 37 5.97 4.89 20.01
N TYR A 38 5.09 4.73 19.04
CA TYR A 38 3.68 5.12 19.20
C TYR A 38 3.00 4.46 20.42
N PRO A 39 3.18 3.15 20.72
CA PRO A 39 2.61 2.58 21.94
C PRO A 39 3.17 3.20 23.23
N ASP A 40 4.44 3.64 23.26
CA ASP A 40 4.99 4.32 24.43
C ASP A 40 4.38 5.72 24.60
N PHE A 41 4.12 6.42 23.50
CA PHE A 41 3.37 7.69 23.52
C PHE A 41 1.96 7.49 24.10
N LEU A 42 1.22 6.48 23.63
CA LEU A 42 -0.12 6.18 24.13
C LEU A 42 -0.14 5.85 25.63
N ARG A 43 0.88 5.15 26.14
CA ARG A 43 1.04 4.85 27.56
C ARG A 43 1.40 6.10 28.35
N GLN A 44 2.46 6.78 27.94
CA GLN A 44 3.09 7.83 28.72
C GLN A 44 2.28 9.15 28.69
N TYR A 45 1.83 9.55 27.53
CA TYR A 45 1.12 10.82 27.32
C TYR A 45 -0.39 10.63 27.16
N GLY A 46 -0.83 9.56 26.53
CA GLY A 46 -2.25 9.21 26.44
C GLY A 46 -2.83 8.63 27.76
N GLY A 47 -1.96 8.17 28.66
CA GLY A 47 -2.37 7.58 29.93
C GLY A 47 -3.19 6.31 29.81
N LEU A 48 -3.01 5.57 28.71
CA LEU A 48 -3.74 4.33 28.42
C LEU A 48 -3.12 3.13 29.14
N THR A 49 -3.99 2.21 29.58
CA THR A 49 -3.56 0.90 30.04
C THR A 49 -3.14 0.03 28.85
N GLU A 50 -2.36 -1.04 29.12
CA GLU A 50 -1.84 -1.92 28.05
C GLU A 50 -2.96 -2.52 27.19
N ASP A 51 -4.03 -2.99 27.79
CA ASP A 51 -5.17 -3.56 27.06
C ASP A 51 -5.95 -2.52 26.23
N ALA A 52 -5.90 -1.23 26.61
CA ALA A 52 -6.43 -0.14 25.81
C ALA A 52 -5.51 0.22 24.65
N VAL A 53 -4.18 0.25 24.86
CA VAL A 53 -3.18 0.46 23.81
C VAL A 53 -3.29 -0.60 22.72
N GLN A 54 -3.53 -1.85 23.08
CA GLN A 54 -3.65 -2.97 22.12
C GLN A 54 -4.85 -2.84 21.16
N LEU A 55 -5.81 -1.96 21.41
CA LEU A 55 -6.87 -1.66 20.44
C LEU A 55 -6.34 -1.00 19.18
N PHE A 56 -5.25 -0.26 19.30
CA PHE A 56 -4.63 0.48 18.21
C PHE A 56 -3.49 -0.27 17.52
N ALA A 57 -3.24 -1.53 17.89
CA ALA A 57 -2.09 -2.31 17.44
C ALA A 57 -1.93 -2.39 15.92
N LYS A 58 -3.02 -2.27 15.18
CA LYS A 58 -3.07 -2.40 13.71
C LYS A 58 -3.62 -1.15 13.00
N GLU A 59 -3.71 -0.02 13.67
CA GLU A 59 -4.21 1.21 13.02
C GLU A 59 -3.33 1.58 11.81
N GLU A 60 -2.01 1.44 11.94
CA GLU A 60 -1.01 1.79 10.94
C GLU A 60 -0.94 0.81 9.75
N HIS A 61 -1.67 -0.30 9.79
CA HIS A 61 -1.73 -1.24 8.67
C HIS A 61 -2.26 -0.60 7.38
N GLY A 62 -3.07 0.44 7.48
CA GLY A 62 -3.59 1.18 6.33
C GLY A 62 -2.50 1.96 5.59
N SER A 63 -1.61 2.64 6.31
CA SER A 63 -0.58 3.52 5.75
C SER A 63 0.72 2.78 5.45
N TRP A 64 1.24 1.98 6.40
CA TRP A 64 2.54 1.32 6.24
C TRP A 64 2.48 -0.22 6.22
N GLY A 65 1.34 -0.82 6.56
CA GLY A 65 1.21 -2.27 6.73
C GLY A 65 2.02 -2.82 7.91
N LEU A 66 2.36 -1.95 8.86
CA LEU A 66 3.16 -2.23 10.06
C LEU A 66 2.29 -2.13 11.31
N GLU A 67 2.71 -2.79 12.38
CA GLU A 67 2.07 -2.62 13.69
C GLU A 67 2.63 -1.38 14.42
N MET A 68 1.84 -0.82 15.33
CA MET A 68 2.16 0.38 16.11
C MET A 68 3.56 0.36 16.75
N ARG A 69 4.12 -0.81 17.08
CA ARG A 69 5.47 -0.94 17.67
C ARG A 69 6.61 -0.58 16.73
N ALA A 70 6.32 -0.58 15.43
CA ALA A 70 7.29 -0.26 14.40
C ALA A 70 7.29 1.23 14.00
N ILE A 71 6.29 1.98 14.45
CA ILE A 71 6.02 3.36 14.06
C ILE A 71 6.44 4.30 15.19
N SER A 72 7.07 5.42 14.87
CA SER A 72 7.31 6.51 15.84
C SER A 72 6.01 7.23 16.19
N ALA A 73 5.99 7.89 17.32
CA ALA A 73 4.84 8.72 17.70
C ALA A 73 4.63 9.86 16.70
N THR A 74 5.69 10.45 16.15
CA THR A 74 5.58 11.50 15.11
C THR A 74 4.89 10.98 13.86
N GLU A 75 5.35 9.84 13.32
CA GLU A 75 4.76 9.22 12.12
C GLU A 75 3.29 8.89 12.31
N ALA A 76 2.93 8.30 13.47
CA ALA A 76 1.54 7.98 13.78
C ALA A 76 0.64 9.21 13.87
N LEU A 77 1.13 10.28 14.51
CA LEU A 77 0.36 11.50 14.72
C LEU A 77 0.22 12.34 13.44
N TRP A 78 1.19 12.30 12.53
CA TRP A 78 1.09 12.94 11.21
C TRP A 78 0.00 12.32 10.34
N GLU A 79 -0.25 11.02 10.51
CA GLU A 79 -1.33 10.30 9.83
C GLU A 79 -2.70 10.43 10.53
N GLY A 80 -2.82 11.30 11.54
CA GLY A 80 -4.08 11.53 12.24
C GLY A 80 -4.51 10.40 13.19
N TYR A 81 -3.59 9.49 13.58
CA TYR A 81 -3.94 8.38 14.47
C TYR A 81 -4.29 8.84 15.89
N PRO A 82 -4.94 7.97 16.70
CA PRO A 82 -5.39 8.30 18.04
C PRO A 82 -4.31 8.95 18.90
N GLY A 83 -4.59 10.14 19.42
CA GLY A 83 -3.65 10.98 20.18
C GLY A 83 -3.39 12.34 19.52
N THR A 84 -3.68 12.48 18.21
CA THR A 84 -3.55 13.75 17.48
C THR A 84 -4.40 14.85 18.13
N HIS A 85 -5.61 14.54 18.58
CA HIS A 85 -6.50 15.44 19.32
C HIS A 85 -5.95 15.97 20.66
N LEU A 86 -4.82 15.43 21.15
CA LEU A 86 -4.15 15.90 22.36
C LEU A 86 -3.26 17.12 22.13
N PHE A 87 -3.10 17.57 20.88
CA PHE A 87 -2.29 18.73 20.53
C PHE A 87 -3.18 19.94 20.27
N ALA A 88 -2.73 21.12 20.73
CA ALA A 88 -3.48 22.38 20.57
C ALA A 88 -3.31 23.02 19.19
N ASN A 89 -2.38 22.53 18.37
CA ASN A 89 -2.00 23.18 17.13
C ASN A 89 -2.89 22.68 15.97
N GLU A 90 -3.55 23.63 15.31
CA GLU A 90 -4.38 23.41 14.12
C GLU A 90 -3.62 22.73 12.95
N GLY A 91 -2.27 22.64 12.99
CA GLY A 91 -1.44 21.99 11.97
C GLY A 91 -1.37 20.47 12.07
N TRP A 92 -1.94 19.85 13.08
CA TRP A 92 -2.03 18.40 13.27
C TRP A 92 -3.47 17.87 13.00
N GLU A 93 -4.35 18.72 12.51
CA GLU A 93 -5.66 18.27 12.04
C GLU A 93 -5.47 17.43 10.80
N ASP A 94 -6.15 16.29 10.78
CA ASP A 94 -6.17 15.36 9.64
C ASP A 94 -6.83 16.04 8.42
N ASP A 95 -6.04 16.73 7.63
CA ASP A 95 -6.45 17.32 6.35
C ASP A 95 -6.58 16.26 5.25
N SER A 96 -6.23 14.99 5.55
CA SER A 96 -6.20 13.90 4.58
C SER A 96 -7.58 13.53 4.02
N PHE A 97 -8.66 13.86 4.74
CA PHE A 97 -10.04 13.66 4.30
C PHE A 97 -10.80 14.95 3.95
N GLY A 98 -10.14 16.12 4.03
CA GLY A 98 -10.73 17.42 3.65
C GLY A 98 -10.85 17.64 2.14
N TYR A 99 -10.17 16.84 1.33
CA TYR A 99 -10.24 16.92 -0.12
C TYR A 99 -11.30 15.98 -0.69
N PRO A 100 -12.05 16.40 -1.72
CA PRO A 100 -12.93 15.49 -2.44
C PRO A 100 -12.07 14.39 -3.09
N VAL A 101 -12.15 13.18 -2.55
CA VAL A 101 -11.44 12.01 -3.09
C VAL A 101 -12.24 11.44 -4.25
N ALA A 102 -11.67 11.50 -5.46
CA ALA A 102 -12.19 10.79 -6.61
C ALA A 102 -11.51 9.41 -6.71
N MET A 103 -12.30 8.36 -6.81
CA MET A 103 -11.82 6.99 -6.89
C MET A 103 -12.51 6.28 -8.06
N TRP A 104 -11.77 5.51 -8.85
CA TRP A 104 -12.37 4.53 -9.77
C TRP A 104 -12.64 3.21 -9.04
N PRO A 105 -13.65 2.44 -9.47
CA PRO A 105 -14.02 1.19 -8.81
C PRO A 105 -12.91 0.12 -8.85
N ASP A 106 -12.02 0.18 -9.84
CA ASP A 106 -10.85 -0.68 -9.99
C ASP A 106 -9.53 0.00 -9.55
N GLY A 107 -9.64 1.13 -8.83
CA GLY A 107 -8.51 1.89 -8.31
C GLY A 107 -7.61 2.45 -9.43
N ASN A 108 -6.30 2.54 -9.17
CA ASN A 108 -5.32 3.10 -10.11
C ASN A 108 -5.14 2.27 -11.41
N ALA A 109 -5.79 1.11 -11.53
CA ALA A 109 -5.82 0.37 -12.79
C ALA A 109 -6.47 1.19 -13.91
N SER A 110 -7.52 1.97 -13.61
CA SER A 110 -8.13 2.90 -14.58
C SER A 110 -7.14 3.95 -15.08
N LEU A 111 -6.25 4.48 -14.23
CA LEU A 111 -5.20 5.41 -14.67
C LEU A 111 -4.25 4.75 -15.68
N VAL A 112 -3.80 3.52 -15.40
CA VAL A 112 -2.94 2.76 -16.33
C VAL A 112 -3.67 2.46 -17.64
N ARG A 113 -4.96 2.10 -17.58
CA ARG A 113 -5.81 1.88 -18.77
C ARG A 113 -5.93 3.14 -19.61
N LEU A 114 -6.11 4.31 -19.02
CA LEU A 114 -6.12 5.61 -19.71
C LEU A 114 -4.78 5.89 -20.41
N MET A 115 -3.65 5.59 -19.75
CA MET A 115 -2.32 5.73 -20.35
C MET A 115 -2.17 4.81 -21.58
N VAL A 116 -2.60 3.54 -21.47
CA VAL A 116 -2.58 2.58 -22.58
C VAL A 116 -3.47 3.08 -23.75
N ALA A 117 -4.70 3.50 -23.46
CA ALA A 117 -5.61 4.04 -24.48
C ALA A 117 -5.02 5.27 -25.19
N ARG A 118 -4.32 6.15 -24.45
CA ARG A 118 -3.66 7.32 -25.01
C ARG A 118 -2.46 6.98 -25.89
N LEU A 119 -1.65 5.99 -25.48
CA LEU A 119 -0.45 5.55 -26.21
C LEU A 119 -0.78 4.64 -27.39
N MET A 120 -1.88 3.90 -27.30
CA MET A 120 -2.30 2.86 -28.24
C MET A 120 -3.79 3.00 -28.57
N PRO A 121 -4.21 4.08 -29.30
CA PRO A 121 -5.64 4.34 -29.53
C PRO A 121 -6.37 3.23 -30.30
N HIS A 122 -5.64 2.42 -31.07
CA HIS A 122 -6.21 1.27 -31.79
C HIS A 122 -6.63 0.11 -30.88
N VAL A 123 -6.06 0.03 -29.67
CA VAL A 123 -6.41 -1.00 -28.67
C VAL A 123 -7.71 -0.68 -27.94
N ALA A 124 -7.97 0.61 -27.73
CA ALA A 124 -9.12 1.07 -26.97
C ALA A 124 -9.59 2.43 -27.54
N PRO A 125 -10.26 2.42 -28.71
CA PRO A 125 -10.80 3.63 -29.29
C PRO A 125 -11.88 4.22 -28.38
N ASP A 126 -11.96 5.54 -28.34
CA ASP A 126 -12.96 6.33 -27.60
C ASP A 126 -12.95 6.12 -26.06
N VAL A 127 -11.85 5.62 -25.48
CA VAL A 127 -11.69 5.51 -24.02
C VAL A 127 -11.22 6.84 -23.44
N HIS A 128 -11.93 7.31 -22.40
CA HIS A 128 -11.66 8.52 -21.66
C HIS A 128 -12.02 8.33 -20.16
N ALA A 129 -11.78 9.35 -19.34
CA ALA A 129 -11.96 9.24 -17.89
C ALA A 129 -13.39 8.82 -17.46
N ASP A 130 -14.40 9.26 -18.22
CA ASP A 130 -15.82 9.02 -17.87
C ASP A 130 -16.32 7.61 -18.27
N ASN A 131 -15.53 6.80 -19.00
CA ASN A 131 -15.94 5.46 -19.41
C ASN A 131 -14.87 4.37 -19.18
N VAL A 132 -13.70 4.72 -18.69
CA VAL A 132 -12.55 3.80 -18.61
C VAL A 132 -12.79 2.56 -17.77
N ALA A 133 -13.58 2.65 -16.71
CA ALA A 133 -13.82 1.50 -15.81
C ALA A 133 -14.63 0.39 -16.48
N VAL A 134 -15.49 0.74 -17.42
CA VAL A 134 -16.39 -0.20 -18.13
C VAL A 134 -16.00 -0.46 -19.60
N ALA A 135 -14.97 0.27 -20.09
CA ALA A 135 -14.52 0.17 -21.47
C ALA A 135 -13.86 -1.19 -21.78
N SER A 136 -14.06 -1.68 -22.97
CA SER A 136 -13.37 -2.87 -23.47
C SER A 136 -12.07 -2.50 -24.16
N PHE A 137 -11.03 -3.33 -23.96
CA PHE A 137 -9.71 -3.20 -24.60
C PHE A 137 -9.45 -4.42 -25.48
N ASP A 138 -8.96 -4.19 -26.69
CA ASP A 138 -8.50 -5.30 -27.53
C ASP A 138 -7.08 -5.73 -27.13
N TYR A 139 -6.99 -6.68 -26.23
CA TYR A 139 -5.71 -7.21 -25.75
C TYR A 139 -4.89 -7.90 -26.85
N SER A 140 -5.50 -8.31 -27.97
CA SER A 140 -4.79 -8.95 -29.08
C SER A 140 -3.95 -7.94 -29.87
N ALA A 141 -4.35 -6.67 -29.86
CA ALA A 141 -3.67 -5.59 -30.57
C ALA A 141 -2.51 -4.94 -29.78
N LEU A 142 -2.26 -5.35 -28.52
CA LEU A 142 -1.23 -4.74 -27.66
C LEU A 142 0.22 -4.96 -28.17
N ASP A 143 0.52 -6.07 -28.85
CA ASP A 143 1.89 -6.42 -29.30
C ASP A 143 1.99 -6.55 -30.83
N GLU A 144 1.28 -5.72 -31.59
CA GLU A 144 1.36 -5.72 -33.05
C GLU A 144 2.73 -5.29 -33.54
N ALA A 145 3.32 -6.03 -34.48
CA ALA A 145 4.69 -5.81 -34.95
C ALA A 145 4.91 -4.46 -35.64
N THR A 146 3.85 -3.90 -36.23
CA THR A 146 3.87 -2.61 -36.95
C THR A 146 3.54 -1.40 -36.07
N ALA A 147 3.10 -1.61 -34.83
CA ALA A 147 2.75 -0.54 -33.93
C ALA A 147 4.01 0.20 -33.41
N ALA A 148 3.92 1.53 -33.31
CA ALA A 148 5.01 2.36 -32.80
C ALA A 148 5.27 2.10 -31.30
N VAL A 149 4.22 1.81 -30.53
CA VAL A 149 4.27 1.41 -29.12
C VAL A 149 3.72 0.00 -29.01
N ARG A 150 4.41 -0.85 -28.26
CA ARG A 150 4.01 -2.25 -28.06
C ARG A 150 4.03 -2.59 -26.57
N LEU A 151 2.99 -3.27 -26.12
CA LEU A 151 2.88 -3.76 -24.74
C LEU A 151 2.82 -5.30 -24.80
N ARG A 152 3.86 -5.93 -24.27
CA ARG A 152 4.00 -7.39 -24.31
C ARG A 152 3.63 -8.00 -22.98
N LEU A 153 2.42 -8.52 -22.85
CA LEU A 153 1.94 -9.23 -21.67
C LEU A 153 2.50 -10.66 -21.61
N ASN A 154 2.48 -11.23 -20.40
CA ASN A 154 2.97 -12.60 -20.14
C ASN A 154 4.41 -12.82 -20.62
N ALA A 155 5.23 -11.78 -20.55
CA ALA A 155 6.64 -11.79 -20.90
C ALA A 155 7.45 -11.44 -19.66
N THR A 156 8.22 -12.38 -19.13
CA THR A 156 9.03 -12.23 -17.92
C THR A 156 10.47 -11.95 -18.29
N ALA A 157 10.98 -10.75 -17.99
CA ALA A 157 12.40 -10.43 -18.15
C ALA A 157 13.24 -11.31 -17.20
N VAL A 158 14.32 -11.90 -17.72
CA VAL A 158 15.23 -12.79 -16.99
C VAL A 158 16.70 -12.38 -17.04
N GLY A 159 17.04 -11.43 -17.91
CA GLY A 159 18.40 -10.89 -18.03
C GLY A 159 18.39 -9.57 -18.77
N ILE A 160 19.23 -8.63 -18.35
CA ILE A 160 19.38 -7.30 -18.97
C ILE A 160 20.87 -6.93 -18.92
N GLU A 161 21.42 -6.57 -20.09
CA GLU A 161 22.84 -6.26 -20.22
C GLU A 161 23.07 -5.06 -21.12
N ASN A 162 24.02 -4.20 -20.72
CA ASN A 162 24.59 -3.18 -21.63
C ASN A 162 25.46 -3.85 -22.68
N THR A 163 25.38 -3.37 -23.91
CA THR A 163 26.22 -3.78 -25.05
C THR A 163 26.83 -2.53 -25.69
N GLU A 164 27.76 -2.72 -26.62
CA GLU A 164 28.32 -1.60 -27.40
C GLU A 164 27.25 -0.82 -28.22
N ALA A 165 26.16 -1.47 -28.57
CA ALA A 165 25.09 -0.92 -29.40
C ALA A 165 23.85 -0.46 -28.60
N GLY A 166 23.89 -0.51 -27.26
CA GLY A 166 22.78 -0.18 -26.39
C GLY A 166 22.52 -1.25 -25.33
N VAL A 167 21.29 -1.79 -25.26
CA VAL A 167 20.85 -2.74 -24.24
C VAL A 167 20.22 -3.96 -24.88
N THR A 168 20.49 -5.15 -24.32
CA THR A 168 19.73 -6.37 -24.62
C THR A 168 18.89 -6.79 -23.42
N VAL A 169 17.66 -7.22 -23.68
CA VAL A 169 16.74 -7.76 -22.67
C VAL A 169 16.36 -9.19 -23.07
N ASP A 170 16.72 -10.15 -22.26
CA ASP A 170 16.26 -11.52 -22.35
C ASP A 170 14.98 -11.71 -21.55
N TYR A 171 13.98 -12.34 -22.15
CA TYR A 171 12.69 -12.59 -21.51
C TYR A 171 12.12 -13.94 -21.92
N VAL A 172 11.28 -14.51 -21.06
CA VAL A 172 10.54 -15.73 -21.34
C VAL A 172 9.10 -15.38 -21.66
N LYS A 173 8.61 -15.86 -22.81
CA LYS A 173 7.21 -15.80 -23.24
C LYS A 173 6.77 -17.18 -23.74
N GLU A 174 5.66 -17.71 -23.24
CA GLU A 174 5.12 -19.01 -23.61
C GLU A 174 6.16 -20.15 -23.49
N GLY A 175 6.99 -20.12 -22.44
CA GLY A 175 8.04 -21.10 -22.19
C GLY A 175 9.26 -20.98 -23.12
N ARG A 176 9.35 -19.97 -23.98
CA ARG A 176 10.47 -19.73 -24.91
C ARG A 176 11.29 -18.56 -24.45
N LEU A 177 12.61 -18.71 -24.48
CA LEU A 177 13.55 -17.61 -24.29
C LEU A 177 13.60 -16.75 -25.55
N CYS A 178 13.37 -15.47 -25.40
CA CYS A 178 13.37 -14.46 -26.43
C CYS A 178 14.35 -13.34 -26.06
N ARG A 179 14.83 -12.58 -27.07
CA ARG A 179 15.69 -11.43 -26.87
C ARG A 179 15.18 -10.24 -27.67
N VAL A 180 15.28 -9.06 -27.05
CA VAL A 180 15.07 -7.77 -27.72
C VAL A 180 16.31 -6.88 -27.49
N SER A 181 16.68 -6.09 -28.51
CA SER A 181 17.73 -5.09 -28.40
C SER A 181 17.12 -3.69 -28.57
N SER A 182 17.63 -2.75 -27.80
CA SER A 182 17.21 -1.33 -27.81
C SER A 182 18.40 -0.43 -27.55
N GLN A 183 18.25 0.87 -27.84
CA GLN A 183 19.28 1.86 -27.51
C GLN A 183 19.34 2.10 -25.99
N HIS A 184 18.19 2.12 -25.33
CA HIS A 184 18.06 2.36 -23.89
C HIS A 184 17.07 1.40 -23.28
N ALA A 185 17.14 1.20 -21.94
CA ALA A 185 16.13 0.50 -21.17
C ALA A 185 15.82 1.27 -19.88
N VAL A 186 14.55 1.21 -19.44
CA VAL A 186 14.13 1.70 -18.13
C VAL A 186 13.62 0.51 -17.33
N LEU A 187 14.21 0.25 -16.17
CA LEU A 187 13.80 -0.78 -15.21
C LEU A 187 12.77 -0.18 -14.28
N ALA A 188 11.50 -0.40 -14.55
CA ALA A 188 10.37 0.05 -13.72
C ALA A 188 9.82 -1.08 -12.84
N CYS A 189 10.64 -2.07 -12.52
CA CYS A 189 10.32 -3.20 -11.64
C CYS A 189 10.83 -2.96 -10.21
N TYR A 190 10.46 -3.83 -9.27
CA TYR A 190 10.92 -3.73 -7.89
C TYR A 190 12.45 -3.73 -7.78
N HIS A 191 13.00 -2.83 -6.97
CA HIS A 191 14.44 -2.70 -6.77
C HIS A 191 15.13 -4.02 -6.40
N SER A 192 14.48 -4.82 -5.55
CA SER A 192 15.04 -6.09 -5.07
C SER A 192 15.27 -7.15 -6.16
N ILE A 193 14.60 -7.03 -7.33
CA ILE A 193 14.77 -7.99 -8.45
C ILE A 193 15.91 -7.56 -9.40
N ILE A 194 16.23 -6.28 -9.47
CA ILE A 194 17.22 -5.72 -10.42
C ILE A 194 18.60 -6.38 -10.29
N PRO A 195 19.16 -6.65 -9.11
CA PRO A 195 20.44 -7.33 -8.98
C PRO A 195 20.48 -8.74 -9.59
N HIS A 196 19.32 -9.38 -9.76
CA HIS A 196 19.18 -10.69 -10.41
C HIS A 196 19.10 -10.56 -11.94
N LEU A 197 18.51 -9.47 -12.43
CA LEU A 197 18.39 -9.17 -13.86
C LEU A 197 19.70 -8.61 -14.43
N CYS A 198 20.45 -7.86 -13.64
CA CYS A 198 21.64 -7.12 -14.04
C CYS A 198 22.86 -7.54 -13.20
N PRO A 199 23.46 -8.71 -13.46
CA PRO A 199 24.57 -9.24 -12.65
C PRO A 199 25.85 -8.40 -12.73
N THR A 200 25.98 -7.53 -13.72
CA THR A 200 27.15 -6.65 -13.94
C THR A 200 27.12 -5.35 -13.13
N LEU A 201 26.02 -5.03 -12.43
CA LEU A 201 25.96 -3.88 -11.51
C LEU A 201 27.07 -3.95 -10.47
N ASP A 202 27.57 -2.78 -10.05
CA ASP A 202 28.55 -2.70 -8.96
C ASP A 202 27.99 -3.17 -7.61
N GLY A 203 28.88 -3.51 -6.68
CA GLY A 203 28.51 -4.07 -5.39
C GLY A 203 27.69 -3.11 -4.53
N ALA A 204 28.04 -1.82 -4.53
CA ALA A 204 27.39 -0.81 -3.69
C ALA A 204 25.93 -0.56 -4.18
N GLN A 205 25.74 -0.48 -5.49
CA GLN A 205 24.39 -0.32 -6.06
C GLN A 205 23.53 -1.57 -5.83
N LYS A 206 24.09 -2.78 -5.95
CA LYS A 206 23.37 -4.03 -5.60
C LYS A 206 22.93 -4.09 -4.15
N GLU A 207 23.80 -3.64 -3.23
CA GLU A 207 23.49 -3.59 -1.81
C GLU A 207 22.36 -2.57 -1.55
N ALA A 208 22.46 -1.39 -2.15
CA ALA A 208 21.43 -0.35 -2.08
C ALA A 208 20.07 -0.80 -2.61
N LEU A 209 20.05 -1.50 -3.75
CA LEU A 209 18.83 -2.09 -4.33
C LEU A 209 18.17 -3.16 -3.43
N ARG A 210 18.94 -3.85 -2.59
CA ARG A 210 18.43 -4.85 -1.63
C ARG A 210 18.02 -4.27 -0.30
N TYR A 211 18.32 -3.00 -0.05
CA TYR A 211 18.06 -2.36 1.24
C TYR A 211 16.57 -2.30 1.55
N GLN A 212 15.77 -1.93 0.57
CA GLN A 212 14.33 -1.75 0.72
C GLN A 212 13.60 -3.08 0.72
N VAL A 213 12.88 -3.36 1.79
CA VAL A 213 12.02 -4.55 1.94
C VAL A 213 10.57 -4.12 1.84
N LYS A 214 9.90 -4.44 0.75
CA LYS A 214 8.50 -4.04 0.51
C LYS A 214 7.55 -4.65 1.53
N THR A 215 6.54 -3.88 1.90
CA THR A 215 5.51 -4.28 2.85
C THR A 215 4.56 -5.30 2.23
N PRO A 216 4.25 -6.43 2.90
CA PRO A 216 3.19 -7.33 2.46
C PRO A 216 1.82 -6.71 2.79
N MET A 217 0.88 -6.81 1.83
CA MET A 217 -0.47 -6.28 1.97
C MET A 217 -1.52 -7.36 1.72
N LEU A 218 -2.60 -7.31 2.49
CA LEU A 218 -3.73 -8.21 2.38
C LEU A 218 -5.01 -7.40 2.17
N LEU A 219 -5.74 -7.72 1.11
CA LEU A 219 -7.03 -7.13 0.80
C LEU A 219 -8.00 -8.24 0.42
N THR A 220 -9.08 -8.39 1.20
CA THR A 220 -10.11 -9.40 0.96
C THR A 220 -11.42 -8.69 0.65
N ASN A 221 -11.99 -8.94 -0.54
CA ASN A 221 -13.30 -8.44 -0.88
C ASN A 221 -14.35 -9.51 -0.59
N VAL A 222 -15.43 -9.11 0.03
CA VAL A 222 -16.56 -9.95 0.40
C VAL A 222 -17.82 -9.37 -0.17
N LEU A 223 -18.38 -10.02 -1.18
CA LEU A 223 -19.69 -9.65 -1.70
C LEU A 223 -20.77 -10.18 -0.77
N ILE A 224 -21.58 -9.30 -0.22
CA ILE A 224 -22.72 -9.64 0.64
C ILE A 224 -24.03 -9.27 -0.04
N ARG A 225 -25.13 -9.95 0.33
CA ARG A 225 -26.45 -9.85 -0.28
C ARG A 225 -27.04 -8.43 -0.20
N ASN A 226 -26.85 -7.76 0.93
CA ASN A 226 -27.25 -6.38 1.18
C ASN A 226 -26.53 -5.79 2.39
N SER A 227 -26.69 -4.50 2.63
CA SER A 227 -26.07 -3.77 3.74
C SER A 227 -26.92 -3.67 5.01
N SER A 228 -28.13 -4.23 5.05
CA SER A 228 -29.12 -4.02 6.12
C SER A 228 -28.61 -4.20 7.54
N ALA A 229 -27.67 -5.16 7.76
CA ALA A 229 -27.10 -5.38 9.08
C ALA A 229 -26.13 -4.26 9.50
N LEU A 230 -25.35 -3.72 8.57
CA LEU A 230 -24.47 -2.56 8.79
C LEU A 230 -25.28 -1.28 9.03
N ASP A 231 -26.35 -1.08 8.26
CA ASP A 231 -27.25 0.07 8.38
C ASP A 231 -27.92 0.09 9.76
N LYS A 232 -28.32 -1.08 10.28
CA LYS A 232 -28.86 -1.20 11.66
C LYS A 232 -27.80 -0.85 12.74
N LEU A 233 -26.52 -1.09 12.44
CA LEU A 233 -25.43 -0.70 13.35
C LEU A 233 -25.01 0.76 13.16
N GLY A 234 -25.39 1.41 12.04
CA GLY A 234 -25.03 2.79 11.72
C GLY A 234 -23.54 2.99 11.47
N VAL A 235 -22.86 2.01 10.85
CA VAL A 235 -21.42 2.03 10.62
C VAL A 235 -21.06 1.57 9.20
N ASP A 236 -20.10 2.25 8.58
CA ASP A 236 -19.54 1.89 7.27
C ASP A 236 -18.07 1.42 7.38
N ALA A 237 -17.42 1.64 8.53
CA ALA A 237 -16.05 1.21 8.81
C ALA A 237 -15.94 0.63 10.22
N ILE A 238 -15.20 -0.46 10.37
CA ILE A 238 -15.02 -1.14 11.65
C ILE A 238 -13.55 -1.55 11.80
N SER A 239 -12.91 -1.13 12.90
CA SER A 239 -11.60 -1.64 13.30
C SER A 239 -11.74 -3.03 13.94
N CYS A 240 -10.83 -3.93 13.58
CA CYS A 240 -10.86 -5.33 14.00
C CYS A 240 -9.58 -5.68 14.80
N PRO A 241 -9.37 -5.11 16.01
CA PRO A 241 -8.18 -5.37 16.81
C PRO A 241 -8.06 -6.86 17.15
N GLY A 242 -6.84 -7.39 17.05
CA GLY A 242 -6.55 -8.80 17.34
C GLY A 242 -7.05 -9.80 16.28
N ARG A 243 -7.58 -9.34 15.16
CA ARG A 243 -8.01 -10.17 14.02
C ARG A 243 -6.94 -10.20 12.93
N LEU A 244 -7.12 -11.07 11.93
CA LEU A 244 -6.21 -11.17 10.80
C LEU A 244 -6.18 -9.85 9.99
N HIS A 245 -7.36 -9.36 9.61
CA HIS A 245 -7.52 -8.06 9.00
C HIS A 245 -7.63 -6.96 10.07
N ALA A 246 -7.05 -5.80 9.79
CA ALA A 246 -7.06 -4.64 10.70
C ALA A 246 -8.42 -3.94 10.72
N ARG A 247 -9.02 -3.78 9.53
CA ARG A 247 -10.26 -3.02 9.31
C ARG A 247 -11.13 -3.69 8.27
N LEU A 248 -12.42 -3.39 8.31
CA LEU A 248 -13.35 -3.61 7.21
C LEU A 248 -14.07 -2.32 6.88
N PHE A 249 -14.38 -2.13 5.59
CA PHE A 249 -15.09 -0.98 5.05
C PHE A 249 -16.23 -1.42 4.15
N LEU A 250 -17.32 -0.67 4.18
CA LEU A 250 -18.33 -0.71 3.15
C LEU A 250 -18.11 0.47 2.21
N PHE A 251 -17.81 0.20 0.94
CA PHE A 251 -17.72 1.23 -0.08
C PHE A 251 -19.06 1.43 -0.74
N ARG A 252 -19.59 2.66 -0.70
CA ARG A 252 -20.82 3.10 -1.35
C ARG A 252 -20.53 4.27 -2.29
N GLY A 253 -21.42 4.45 -3.29
CA GLY A 253 -21.45 5.67 -4.08
C GLY A 253 -20.26 5.91 -5.00
N ILE A 254 -19.53 4.86 -5.40
CA ILE A 254 -18.46 4.99 -6.39
C ILE A 254 -19.11 5.01 -7.79
N ASN A 255 -19.30 6.23 -8.33
CA ASN A 255 -19.94 6.46 -9.63
C ASN A 255 -18.97 7.22 -10.54
N THR A 256 -17.89 6.55 -10.97
CA THR A 256 -16.82 7.12 -11.79
C THR A 256 -16.42 6.18 -12.92
N GLY A 257 -15.88 6.75 -14.00
CA GLY A 257 -15.35 5.98 -15.12
C GLY A 257 -16.40 5.17 -15.87
N GLY A 258 -17.67 5.59 -15.84
CA GLY A 258 -18.81 4.90 -16.43
C GLY A 258 -19.38 3.78 -15.57
N TYR A 259 -18.78 3.50 -14.43
CA TYR A 259 -19.34 2.57 -13.45
C TYR A 259 -20.37 3.29 -12.57
N GLU A 260 -21.49 2.63 -12.32
CA GLU A 260 -22.53 3.07 -11.40
C GLU A 260 -22.70 2.00 -10.32
N SER A 261 -22.45 2.38 -9.07
CA SER A 261 -22.73 1.50 -7.93
C SER A 261 -24.25 1.42 -7.72
N SER A 262 -24.73 0.26 -7.25
CA SER A 262 -26.11 0.16 -6.79
C SER A 262 -26.31 1.08 -5.58
N GLU A 263 -27.29 1.99 -5.67
CA GLU A 263 -27.70 2.83 -4.55
C GLU A 263 -28.79 2.15 -3.70
N ASP A 264 -29.30 1.00 -4.16
CA ASP A 264 -30.34 0.25 -3.45
C ASP A 264 -29.73 -0.48 -2.26
N ASP A 265 -30.17 -0.14 -1.04
CA ASP A 265 -29.81 -0.84 0.21
C ASP A 265 -30.20 -2.32 0.18
N GLU A 266 -31.07 -2.73 -0.74
CA GLU A 266 -31.49 -4.12 -0.98
C GLU A 266 -30.58 -4.86 -1.97
N GLY A 267 -29.65 -4.16 -2.65
CA GLY A 267 -28.72 -4.74 -3.62
C GLY A 267 -27.46 -5.32 -2.98
N ALA A 268 -26.79 -6.21 -3.72
CA ALA A 268 -25.50 -6.77 -3.29
C ALA A 268 -24.42 -5.67 -3.19
N VAL A 269 -23.69 -5.68 -2.09
CA VAL A 269 -22.62 -4.69 -1.80
C VAL A 269 -21.31 -5.38 -1.47
N SER A 270 -20.19 -4.69 -1.69
CA SER A 270 -18.86 -5.21 -1.41
C SER A 270 -18.30 -4.64 -0.10
N LEU A 271 -17.90 -5.53 0.80
CA LEU A 271 -17.08 -5.21 1.96
C LEU A 271 -15.61 -5.42 1.59
N VAL A 272 -14.76 -4.51 2.01
CA VAL A 272 -13.31 -4.64 1.87
C VAL A 272 -12.69 -4.83 3.24
N PHE A 273 -12.06 -5.96 3.44
CA PHE A 273 -11.22 -6.24 4.59
C PHE A 273 -9.78 -5.91 4.24
N TRP A 274 -9.17 -5.05 5.01
CA TRP A 274 -7.83 -4.54 4.77
C TRP A 274 -6.89 -4.80 5.95
N GLY A 275 -5.63 -5.02 5.63
CA GLY A 275 -4.57 -5.10 6.62
C GLY A 275 -3.29 -5.71 6.08
N SER A 276 -2.43 -6.06 7.02
CA SER A 276 -1.25 -6.89 6.83
C SER A 276 -1.22 -7.97 7.92
N ILE A 277 -0.36 -8.95 7.76
CA ILE A 277 -0.22 -10.03 8.74
C ILE A 277 0.75 -9.58 9.82
N SER A 278 0.37 -9.77 11.09
CA SER A 278 1.26 -9.49 12.23
C SER A 278 2.58 -10.24 12.11
N PRO A 279 3.72 -9.57 12.30
CA PRO A 279 5.04 -10.21 12.21
C PRO A 279 5.23 -11.30 13.27
N PRO A 280 6.26 -12.13 13.17
CA PRO A 280 6.70 -12.99 14.26
C PRO A 280 7.07 -12.16 15.50
N GLU A 281 6.78 -12.70 16.69
CA GLU A 281 7.08 -12.01 17.96
C GLU A 281 8.58 -11.79 18.19
N ASP A 282 9.41 -12.70 17.67
CA ASP A 282 10.87 -12.70 17.79
C ASP A 282 11.58 -11.85 16.70
N ALA A 283 10.83 -11.24 15.80
CA ALA A 283 11.41 -10.35 14.76
C ALA A 283 12.01 -9.09 15.41
N SER A 284 13.35 -8.99 15.38
CA SER A 284 14.14 -8.01 16.12
C SER A 284 14.31 -6.66 15.40
N ASP A 285 14.11 -6.63 14.10
CA ASP A 285 14.27 -5.43 13.26
C ASP A 285 13.11 -5.33 12.24
N LEU A 286 12.92 -4.12 11.68
CA LEU A 286 11.83 -3.82 10.77
C LEU A 286 11.81 -4.74 9.54
N LYS A 287 12.96 -5.01 8.93
CA LYS A 287 13.05 -5.84 7.72
C LYS A 287 12.71 -7.30 8.01
N SER A 288 13.11 -7.80 9.18
CA SER A 288 12.72 -9.12 9.68
C SER A 288 11.21 -9.20 9.94
N GLN A 289 10.61 -8.13 10.49
CA GLN A 289 9.16 -8.03 10.65
C GLN A 289 8.44 -8.16 9.30
N LEU A 290 8.84 -7.37 8.31
CA LEU A 290 8.23 -7.38 6.97
C LEU A 290 8.37 -8.73 6.26
N ARG A 291 9.56 -9.36 6.33
CA ARG A 291 9.80 -10.69 5.75
C ARG A 291 8.96 -11.76 6.45
N GLY A 292 8.94 -11.76 7.78
CA GLY A 292 8.16 -12.73 8.55
C GLY A 292 6.65 -12.57 8.35
N SER A 293 6.14 -11.35 8.24
CA SER A 293 4.74 -11.08 7.86
C SER A 293 4.41 -11.66 6.49
N ARG A 294 5.31 -11.50 5.51
CA ARG A 294 5.18 -12.07 4.16
C ARG A 294 5.13 -13.59 4.19
N GLU A 295 6.05 -14.23 4.89
CA GLU A 295 6.10 -15.69 5.02
C GLU A 295 4.82 -16.24 5.65
N LYS A 296 4.36 -15.63 6.74
CA LYS A 296 3.08 -15.99 7.38
C LYS A 296 1.91 -15.82 6.42
N MET A 297 1.83 -14.69 5.70
CA MET A 297 0.74 -14.44 4.74
C MET A 297 0.71 -15.49 3.63
N LEU A 298 1.86 -15.86 3.10
CA LEU A 298 1.95 -16.85 2.01
C LEU A 298 1.67 -18.28 2.49
N ALA A 299 1.87 -18.57 3.77
CA ALA A 299 1.56 -19.87 4.36
C ALA A 299 0.06 -20.08 4.61
N LEU A 300 -0.75 -19.02 4.67
CA LEU A 300 -2.20 -19.12 4.85
C LEU A 300 -2.88 -19.63 3.58
N THR A 301 -3.88 -20.49 3.76
CA THR A 301 -4.74 -21.01 2.70
C THR A 301 -5.97 -20.14 2.50
N PHE A 302 -6.71 -20.34 1.40
CA PHE A 302 -8.00 -19.67 1.20
C PHE A 302 -8.98 -20.00 2.33
N ASP A 303 -9.02 -21.25 2.80
CA ASP A 303 -9.90 -21.68 3.90
C ASP A 303 -9.61 -20.94 5.22
N ASP A 304 -8.34 -20.54 5.46
CA ASP A 304 -7.98 -19.75 6.65
C ASP A 304 -8.56 -18.34 6.54
N PHE A 305 -8.49 -17.70 5.37
CA PHE A 305 -9.09 -16.39 5.13
C PHE A 305 -10.62 -16.45 5.17
N GLU A 306 -11.23 -17.42 4.54
CA GLU A 306 -12.68 -17.61 4.56
C GLU A 306 -13.21 -17.81 5.99
N ARG A 307 -12.57 -18.67 6.77
CA ARG A 307 -12.92 -18.90 8.17
C ARG A 307 -12.83 -17.62 9.00
N GLU A 308 -11.78 -16.83 8.77
CA GLU A 308 -11.61 -15.53 9.44
C GLU A 308 -12.73 -14.55 9.07
N VAL A 309 -13.01 -14.37 7.79
CA VAL A 309 -14.09 -13.51 7.30
C VAL A 309 -15.44 -13.90 7.91
N ARG A 310 -15.80 -15.19 7.83
CA ARG A 310 -17.05 -15.70 8.39
C ARG A 310 -17.13 -15.50 9.91
N THR A 311 -16.02 -15.70 10.63
CA THR A 311 -15.96 -15.49 12.08
C THR A 311 -16.16 -14.02 12.42
N VAL A 312 -15.50 -13.11 11.72
CA VAL A 312 -15.63 -11.66 11.95
C VAL A 312 -17.07 -11.20 11.66
N LEU A 313 -17.60 -11.53 10.47
CA LEU A 313 -18.95 -11.10 10.08
C LEU A 313 -20.04 -11.72 10.98
N HIS A 314 -19.91 -12.99 11.36
CA HIS A 314 -20.84 -13.60 12.31
C HIS A 314 -20.86 -12.85 13.66
N GLY A 315 -19.67 -12.54 14.20
CA GLY A 315 -19.56 -11.82 15.47
C GLY A 315 -20.07 -10.39 15.43
N LEU A 316 -19.83 -9.68 14.33
CA LEU A 316 -20.22 -8.28 14.17
C LEU A 316 -21.66 -8.10 13.73
N LEU A 317 -22.09 -8.82 12.71
CA LEU A 317 -23.37 -8.60 12.01
C LEU A 317 -24.44 -9.62 12.38
N GLY A 318 -24.05 -10.79 12.93
CA GLY A 318 -25.00 -11.81 13.36
C GLY A 318 -26.08 -11.29 14.33
N PRO A 319 -25.74 -10.48 15.35
CA PRO A 319 -26.74 -9.86 16.24
C PRO A 319 -27.72 -8.93 15.51
N ALA A 320 -27.35 -8.38 14.35
CA ALA A 320 -28.19 -7.53 13.50
C ALA A 320 -29.02 -8.34 12.48
N GLY A 321 -28.88 -9.68 12.46
CA GLY A 321 -29.63 -10.59 11.63
C GLY A 321 -28.91 -11.08 10.36
N PHE A 322 -27.59 -10.90 10.25
CA PHE A 322 -26.78 -11.39 9.15
C PHE A 322 -26.48 -12.89 9.30
N ASP A 323 -26.76 -13.68 8.27
CA ASP A 323 -26.42 -15.09 8.18
C ASP A 323 -25.22 -15.31 7.26
N VAL A 324 -24.09 -15.73 7.83
CA VAL A 324 -22.83 -15.93 7.08
C VAL A 324 -22.92 -17.01 6.00
N THR A 325 -23.91 -17.89 6.07
CA THR A 325 -24.12 -18.96 5.07
C THR A 325 -24.92 -18.45 3.88
N GLU A 326 -25.95 -17.64 4.15
CA GLU A 326 -26.90 -17.18 3.13
C GLU A 326 -26.50 -15.81 2.54
N ASP A 327 -25.91 -14.93 3.35
CA ASP A 327 -25.67 -13.54 2.97
C ASP A 327 -24.29 -13.29 2.36
N ILE A 328 -23.30 -14.17 2.53
CA ILE A 328 -21.99 -14.08 1.84
C ILE A 328 -22.14 -14.75 0.47
N LEU A 329 -22.06 -13.95 -0.60
CA LEU A 329 -22.22 -14.41 -1.98
C LEU A 329 -20.90 -14.81 -2.64
N ALA A 330 -19.81 -14.09 -2.32
CA ALA A 330 -18.46 -14.38 -2.84
C ALA A 330 -17.38 -13.81 -1.93
N ILE A 331 -16.20 -14.43 -1.98
CA ILE A 331 -14.99 -13.95 -1.31
C ILE A 331 -13.83 -14.00 -2.30
N THR A 332 -13.05 -12.92 -2.39
CA THR A 332 -11.77 -12.90 -3.11
C THR A 332 -10.68 -12.43 -2.16
N VAL A 333 -9.50 -13.07 -2.23
CA VAL A 333 -8.36 -12.75 -1.37
C VAL A 333 -7.19 -12.30 -2.23
N ASN A 334 -6.81 -11.03 -2.10
CA ASN A 334 -5.66 -10.46 -2.78
C ASN A 334 -4.49 -10.40 -1.79
N ARG A 335 -3.46 -11.18 -2.06
CA ARG A 335 -2.22 -11.22 -1.29
C ARG A 335 -1.13 -10.55 -2.10
N TRP A 336 -0.69 -9.38 -1.66
CA TRP A 336 0.43 -8.67 -2.27
C TRP A 336 1.69 -8.87 -1.41
N PRO A 337 2.56 -9.82 -1.75
CA PRO A 337 3.75 -10.11 -0.94
C PRO A 337 4.78 -8.98 -1.02
N HIS A 338 4.67 -8.10 -2.02
CA HIS A 338 5.49 -6.93 -2.26
C HIS A 338 4.58 -5.75 -2.59
N GLY A 339 3.79 -5.29 -1.62
CA GLY A 339 2.81 -4.23 -1.76
C GLY A 339 3.44 -2.84 -1.82
N TYR A 340 3.48 -2.13 -0.71
CA TYR A 340 4.06 -0.79 -0.67
C TYR A 340 5.56 -0.77 -0.87
N SER A 341 6.07 0.30 -1.52
CA SER A 341 7.48 0.67 -1.46
C SER A 341 7.90 0.86 -0.02
N TYR A 342 9.15 0.53 0.27
CA TYR A 342 9.71 0.78 1.60
C TYR A 342 9.87 2.28 1.81
N GLU A 343 9.26 2.80 2.83
CA GLU A 343 9.48 4.15 3.34
C GLU A 343 10.41 4.09 4.55
N TYR A 344 11.28 5.08 4.71
CA TYR A 344 12.19 5.12 5.83
C TYR A 344 11.44 5.45 7.12
N MET A 345 11.66 4.64 8.14
CA MET A 345 10.99 4.74 9.42
C MET A 345 11.93 5.33 10.48
N GLN A 346 11.48 6.38 11.15
CA GLN A 346 12.29 7.17 12.10
C GLN A 346 12.92 6.36 13.23
N LEU A 347 12.29 5.27 13.66
CA LEU A 347 12.82 4.39 14.72
C LEU A 347 13.91 3.43 14.25
N TRP A 348 14.02 3.17 12.94
CA TRP A 348 14.77 2.05 12.40
C TRP A 348 15.86 2.45 11.42
N ASP A 349 15.62 3.50 10.67
CA ASP A 349 16.52 3.94 9.62
C ASP A 349 17.34 5.15 10.07
N PRO A 350 18.64 5.20 9.72
CA PRO A 350 19.45 6.38 9.98
C PRO A 350 19.04 7.53 9.07
N GLN A 351 19.35 8.74 9.46
CA GLN A 351 19.30 9.88 8.57
C GLN A 351 20.54 9.87 7.68
N TRP A 352 20.37 9.98 6.38
CA TRP A 352 21.45 10.04 5.40
C TRP A 352 21.68 11.46 4.92
N GLU A 353 22.92 11.75 4.60
CA GLU A 353 23.27 12.94 3.82
C GLU A 353 22.64 12.84 2.41
N PRO A 354 22.26 13.97 1.77
CA PRO A 354 21.74 13.96 0.41
C PRO A 354 22.66 13.19 -0.57
N GLY A 355 22.08 12.36 -1.40
CA GLY A 355 22.79 11.49 -2.35
C GLY A 355 23.39 10.21 -1.74
N LYS A 356 23.19 9.96 -0.45
CA LYS A 356 23.72 8.79 0.28
C LYS A 356 22.64 7.81 0.73
N ALA A 357 21.37 8.18 0.65
CA ALA A 357 20.30 7.28 1.00
C ALA A 357 20.28 6.06 0.05
N PRO A 358 19.92 4.87 0.54
CA PRO A 358 19.92 3.66 -0.29
C PRO A 358 19.12 3.79 -1.59
N HIS A 359 17.94 4.42 -1.58
CA HIS A 359 17.17 4.62 -2.81
C HIS A 359 17.88 5.54 -3.82
N GLU A 360 18.62 6.55 -3.36
CA GLU A 360 19.37 7.47 -4.22
C GLU A 360 20.58 6.79 -4.89
N ILE A 361 21.24 5.87 -4.17
CA ILE A 361 22.30 5.04 -4.73
C ILE A 361 21.72 4.00 -5.69
N ALA A 362 20.63 3.36 -5.28
CA ALA A 362 19.95 2.31 -6.02
C ALA A 362 19.45 2.77 -7.40
N ARG A 363 18.86 3.99 -7.49
CA ARG A 363 18.26 4.51 -8.71
C ARG A 363 19.25 5.09 -9.74
N ARG A 364 20.55 5.11 -9.45
CA ARG A 364 21.54 5.64 -10.38
C ARG A 364 21.53 4.86 -11.69
N PRO A 365 21.59 5.55 -12.84
CA PRO A 365 21.69 4.87 -14.12
C PRO A 365 23.03 4.15 -14.25
N PHE A 366 23.08 3.11 -15.08
CA PHE A 366 24.32 2.42 -15.41
C PHE A 366 24.37 2.08 -16.90
N GLY A 367 25.31 2.69 -17.62
CA GLY A 367 25.34 2.64 -19.08
C GLY A 367 24.08 3.21 -19.69
N ALA A 368 23.44 2.47 -20.60
CA ALA A 368 22.21 2.86 -21.27
C ALA A 368 20.93 2.38 -20.54
N ILE A 369 21.05 2.07 -19.23
CA ILE A 369 19.93 1.57 -18.41
C ILE A 369 19.66 2.56 -17.29
N ALA A 370 18.41 3.01 -17.17
CA ALA A 370 17.90 3.79 -16.04
C ALA A 370 16.94 2.96 -15.17
N ILE A 371 16.74 3.40 -13.94
CA ILE A 371 15.90 2.72 -12.94
C ILE A 371 14.80 3.70 -12.52
N ALA A 372 13.55 3.28 -12.55
CA ALA A 372 12.38 4.05 -12.16
C ALA A 372 11.56 3.27 -11.11
N ASN A 373 10.29 3.63 -10.93
CA ASN A 373 9.38 3.04 -9.96
C ASN A 373 9.37 3.82 -8.63
N SER A 374 8.31 3.66 -7.86
CA SER A 374 8.14 4.25 -6.52
C SER A 374 9.24 3.84 -5.52
N ASP A 375 9.86 2.66 -5.68
CA ASP A 375 11.02 2.26 -4.87
C ASP A 375 12.21 3.25 -5.06
N ALA A 376 12.35 3.84 -6.24
CA ALA A 376 13.39 4.82 -6.54
C ALA A 376 13.19 6.15 -5.80
N GLY A 377 11.96 6.47 -5.40
CA GLY A 377 11.63 7.62 -4.56
C GLY A 377 11.48 7.28 -3.07
N ALA A 378 11.62 5.99 -2.68
CA ALA A 378 11.38 5.50 -1.33
C ALA A 378 10.02 5.95 -0.74
N SER A 379 8.97 5.96 -1.58
CA SER A 379 7.63 6.39 -1.18
C SER A 379 6.55 5.62 -1.96
N ALA A 380 5.49 5.20 -1.29
CA ALA A 380 4.50 4.26 -1.81
C ALA A 380 3.36 4.93 -2.62
N TYR A 381 3.63 6.06 -3.27
CA TYR A 381 2.62 6.85 -3.98
C TYR A 381 2.78 6.83 -5.50
N THR A 382 1.65 6.89 -6.21
CA THR A 382 1.60 6.88 -7.68
C THR A 382 2.31 8.10 -8.31
N HIS A 383 2.16 9.29 -7.72
CA HIS A 383 2.83 10.50 -8.22
C HIS A 383 4.35 10.37 -8.13
N VAL A 384 4.87 9.76 -7.05
CA VAL A 384 6.31 9.50 -6.91
C VAL A 384 6.80 8.56 -8.02
N ALA A 385 6.04 7.53 -8.36
CA ALA A 385 6.39 6.65 -9.48
C ALA A 385 6.43 7.39 -10.83
N ILE A 386 5.56 8.38 -11.03
CA ILE A 386 5.54 9.25 -12.21
C ILE A 386 6.76 10.16 -12.23
N ASP A 387 7.09 10.81 -11.12
CA ASP A 387 8.26 11.69 -11.01
C ASP A 387 9.56 10.92 -11.26
N GLU A 388 9.67 9.71 -10.73
CA GLU A 388 10.81 8.83 -10.95
C GLU A 388 10.91 8.33 -12.42
N ALA A 389 9.79 8.20 -13.11
CA ALA A 389 9.79 7.90 -14.54
C ALA A 389 10.36 9.07 -15.36
N TYR A 390 9.95 10.32 -15.06
CA TYR A 390 10.53 11.53 -15.68
C TYR A 390 12.02 11.67 -15.40
N ARG A 391 12.44 11.45 -14.14
CA ARG A 391 13.86 11.47 -13.78
C ARG A 391 14.66 10.42 -14.57
N ALA A 392 14.15 9.19 -14.67
CA ALA A 392 14.83 8.11 -15.39
C ALA A 392 15.02 8.41 -16.88
N ILE A 393 14.06 9.06 -17.53
CA ILE A 393 14.20 9.51 -18.93
C ILE A 393 15.24 10.63 -19.02
N SER A 394 15.22 11.61 -18.12
CA SER A 394 16.22 12.70 -18.09
C SER A 394 17.65 12.17 -17.87
N ASP A 395 17.82 11.14 -17.07
CA ASP A 395 19.12 10.49 -16.86
C ASP A 395 19.67 9.87 -18.14
N LEU A 396 18.80 9.29 -18.99
CA LEU A 396 19.21 8.71 -20.28
C LEU A 396 19.51 9.79 -21.34
N GLU A 397 18.77 10.90 -21.35
CA GLU A 397 19.01 12.03 -22.27
C GLU A 397 20.29 12.79 -21.95
N GLY A 398 20.66 12.89 -20.66
CA GLY A 398 21.88 13.57 -20.21
C GLY A 398 23.17 12.73 -20.34
N ALA A 399 23.04 11.45 -20.64
CA ALA A 399 24.17 10.52 -20.82
C ALA A 399 24.62 10.37 -22.29
N GLY A 400 23.98 11.10 -23.22
CA GLY A 400 24.25 11.07 -24.67
C GLY A 400 25.33 12.06 -25.15
#